data_4d41c445dec01e59bb09076a2a0d0876
#
_entry.id   4d41c445dec01e59bb09076a2a0d0876
#
_cell.length_a   1.000
_cell.length_b   1.000
_cell.length_c   1.000
_cell.angle_alpha   90.00
_cell.angle_beta   90.00
_cell.angle_gamma   90.00
#
_symmetry.space_group_name_H-M   'P 1'
#
loop_
_entity.id
_entity.type
_entity.pdbx_description
1 polymer ?
#
loop_
_entity_poly.entity_id
_entity_poly.type
_entity_poly.pdbx_seq_one_letter_code
_entity_poly.pdbx_strand_id
1 'polypeptide(L)'
;MPLLIPWNVVGAMWNIFALPDIGFLGYSLNAIGFDFNFTQQPGDAWFTTILMDVWHWTSLVVLLSYAGLNSIQPAYYQAAEIDGASRWATFRYIELPKMKKVLTLAILLRFMDSFMIYTEPFVLTGGGPGNAAAFLSIDL
;
A
#
# COMPACT_ATOMS: atom_id res chain seq x y z
N MET A 1 -12.84 -1.47 4.30
CA MET A 1 -11.56 -1.95 3.75
C MET A 1 -11.29 -1.23 2.44
N PRO A 2 -10.12 -0.55 2.27
CA PRO A 2 -9.81 0.21 1.05
C PRO A 2 -9.94 -0.59 -0.24
N LEU A 3 -9.58 -1.86 -0.23
CA LEU A 3 -9.63 -2.75 -1.40
C LEU A 3 -11.02 -2.88 -2.05
N LEU A 4 -12.09 -2.63 -1.32
CA LEU A 4 -13.46 -2.72 -1.85
C LEU A 4 -13.92 -1.44 -2.58
N ILE A 5 -13.13 -0.38 -2.50
CA ILE A 5 -13.44 0.91 -3.12
C ILE A 5 -12.90 0.87 -4.56
N PRO A 6 -13.74 1.18 -5.57
CA PRO A 6 -13.26 1.26 -6.96
C PRO A 6 -12.15 2.29 -7.12
N TRP A 7 -11.17 2.01 -7.97
CA TRP A 7 -9.97 2.85 -8.15
C TRP A 7 -10.28 4.30 -8.56
N ASN A 8 -11.27 4.52 -9.39
CA ASN A 8 -11.70 5.87 -9.77
C ASN A 8 -12.17 6.69 -8.56
N VAL A 9 -12.85 6.05 -7.60
CA VAL A 9 -13.30 6.70 -6.36
C VAL A 9 -12.11 6.95 -5.44
N VAL A 10 -11.20 5.98 -5.32
CA VAL A 10 -9.95 6.13 -4.55
C VAL A 10 -9.14 7.30 -5.08
N GLY A 11 -8.92 7.37 -6.39
CA GLY A 11 -8.18 8.47 -7.01
C GLY A 11 -8.84 9.84 -6.75
N ALA A 12 -10.15 9.94 -6.88
CA ALA A 12 -10.88 11.19 -6.59
C ALA A 12 -10.79 11.60 -5.12
N MET A 13 -10.91 10.64 -4.19
CA MET A 13 -10.73 10.89 -2.75
C MET A 13 -9.31 11.39 -2.43
N TRP A 14 -8.30 10.73 -2.98
CA TRP A 14 -6.91 11.10 -2.77
C TRP A 14 -6.54 12.42 -3.43
N ASN A 15 -7.15 12.75 -4.58
CA ASN A 15 -6.99 14.06 -5.20
C ASN A 15 -7.40 15.18 -4.24
N ILE A 16 -8.58 15.08 -3.62
CA ILE A 16 -9.05 16.06 -2.63
C ILE A 16 -8.19 16.04 -1.37
N PHE A 17 -7.84 14.84 -0.88
CA PHE A 17 -7.07 14.65 0.35
C PHE A 17 -5.64 15.24 0.27
N ALA A 18 -5.03 15.22 -0.92
CA ALA A 18 -3.68 15.70 -1.15
C ALA A 18 -3.60 17.16 -1.60
N LEU A 19 -4.72 17.88 -1.82
CA LEU A 19 -4.69 19.28 -2.23
C LEU A 19 -3.87 20.15 -1.26
N PRO A 20 -2.98 21.04 -1.78
CA PRO A 20 -2.08 21.83 -0.95
C PRO A 20 -2.80 22.73 0.06
N ASP A 21 -3.95 23.31 -0.34
CA ASP A 21 -4.62 24.37 0.41
C ASP A 21 -5.70 23.84 1.35
N ILE A 22 -6.44 22.81 0.94
CA ILE A 22 -7.63 22.30 1.66
C ILE A 22 -7.55 20.82 2.00
N GLY A 23 -6.64 20.07 1.37
CA GLY A 23 -6.46 18.64 1.62
C GLY A 23 -5.71 18.41 2.93
N PHE A 24 -6.15 17.42 3.71
CA PHE A 24 -5.52 17.11 4.99
C PHE A 24 -4.02 16.80 4.83
N LEU A 25 -3.63 16.00 3.82
CA LEU A 25 -2.23 15.65 3.57
C LEU A 25 -1.44 16.88 3.11
N GLY A 26 -1.92 17.59 2.08
CA GLY A 26 -1.22 18.75 1.54
C GLY A 26 -1.08 19.87 2.56
N TYR A 27 -2.17 20.23 3.23
CA TYR A 27 -2.15 21.27 4.26
C TYR A 27 -1.23 20.92 5.43
N SER A 28 -1.26 19.68 5.92
CA SER A 28 -0.41 19.27 7.05
C SER A 28 1.08 19.25 6.69
N LEU A 29 1.45 18.81 5.49
CA LEU A 29 2.84 18.86 5.04
C LEU A 29 3.35 20.29 4.87
N ASN A 30 2.54 21.17 4.28
CA ASN A 30 2.88 22.59 4.14
C ASN A 30 2.97 23.31 5.49
N ALA A 31 2.12 22.97 6.46
CA ALA A 31 2.18 23.51 7.83
C ALA A 31 3.47 23.12 8.58
N ILE A 32 4.07 21.97 8.25
CA ILE A 32 5.36 21.52 8.83
C ILE A 32 6.55 22.18 8.12
N GLY A 33 6.32 22.89 7.01
CA GLY A 33 7.36 23.60 6.27
C GLY A 33 7.86 22.92 5.00
N PHE A 34 7.17 21.87 4.53
CA PHE A 34 7.39 21.30 3.21
C PHE A 34 6.61 22.12 2.17
N ASP A 35 7.22 22.37 1.02
CA ASP A 35 6.55 22.98 -0.13
C ASP A 35 5.91 21.88 -0.97
N PHE A 36 4.83 21.26 -0.44
CA PHE A 36 4.16 20.14 -1.07
C PHE A 36 3.09 20.59 -2.04
N ASN A 37 3.23 20.19 -3.32
CA ASN A 37 2.23 20.43 -4.34
C ASN A 37 2.27 19.34 -5.42
N PHE A 38 1.46 18.30 -5.25
CA PHE A 38 1.43 17.17 -6.19
C PHE A 38 0.92 17.52 -7.60
N THR A 39 0.24 18.66 -7.76
CA THR A 39 -0.25 19.10 -9.08
C THR A 39 0.83 19.81 -9.91
N GLN A 40 1.87 20.33 -9.27
CA GLN A 40 2.94 21.11 -9.89
C GLN A 40 4.31 20.44 -9.81
N GLN A 41 4.56 19.68 -8.74
CA GLN A 41 5.86 19.04 -8.49
C GLN A 41 5.81 17.55 -8.82
N PRO A 42 6.67 17.06 -9.75
CA PRO A 42 6.73 15.65 -10.13
C PRO A 42 7.00 14.70 -8.95
N GLY A 43 7.88 15.11 -8.03
CA GLY A 43 8.23 14.32 -6.84
C GLY A 43 7.04 14.09 -5.92
N ASP A 44 6.24 15.13 -5.69
CA ASP A 44 5.06 15.08 -4.83
C ASP A 44 3.92 14.28 -5.48
N ALA A 45 3.80 14.36 -6.80
CA ALA A 45 2.86 13.54 -7.57
C ALA A 45 3.20 12.03 -7.41
N TRP A 46 4.47 11.67 -7.54
CA TRP A 46 4.96 10.31 -7.32
C TRP A 46 4.74 9.85 -5.87
N PHE A 47 5.10 10.68 -4.90
CA PHE A 47 4.90 10.41 -3.49
C PHE A 47 3.43 10.13 -3.17
N THR A 48 2.53 10.98 -3.67
CA THR A 48 1.08 10.83 -3.44
C THR A 48 0.54 9.57 -4.10
N THR A 49 0.97 9.26 -5.33
CA THR A 49 0.57 8.04 -6.04
C THR A 49 1.02 6.79 -5.29
N ILE A 50 2.29 6.74 -4.85
CA ILE A 50 2.82 5.61 -4.08
C ILE A 50 2.07 5.45 -2.76
N LEU A 51 1.81 6.55 -2.05
CA LEU A 51 1.12 6.52 -0.76
C LEU A 51 -0.33 6.01 -0.91
N MET A 52 -1.04 6.46 -1.94
CA MET A 52 -2.37 5.99 -2.29
C MET A 52 -2.38 4.50 -2.60
N ASP A 53 -1.44 4.04 -3.41
CA ASP A 53 -1.30 2.66 -3.83
C ASP A 53 -0.98 1.74 -2.63
N VAL A 54 0.00 2.10 -1.80
CA VAL A 54 0.33 1.37 -0.57
C VAL A 54 -0.87 1.29 0.37
N TRP A 55 -1.60 2.39 0.57
CA TRP A 55 -2.80 2.43 1.40
C TRP A 55 -3.87 1.46 0.89
N HIS A 56 -4.13 1.44 -0.41
CA HIS A 56 -5.12 0.55 -1.02
C HIS A 56 -4.74 -0.93 -0.86
N TRP A 57 -3.50 -1.29 -1.22
CA TRP A 57 -3.01 -2.67 -1.20
C TRP A 57 -2.71 -3.20 0.21
N THR A 58 -2.46 -2.32 1.18
CA THR A 58 -2.24 -2.72 2.58
C THR A 58 -3.40 -3.56 3.11
N SER A 59 -4.63 -3.27 2.72
CA SER A 59 -5.80 -4.05 3.16
C SER A 59 -5.78 -5.50 2.67
N LEU A 60 -5.30 -5.75 1.45
CA LEU A 60 -5.13 -7.12 0.94
C LEU A 60 -4.02 -7.86 1.70
N VAL A 61 -2.88 -7.21 1.87
CA VAL A 61 -1.74 -7.81 2.59
C VAL A 61 -2.11 -8.16 4.03
N VAL A 62 -2.82 -7.26 4.72
CA VAL A 62 -3.32 -7.49 6.08
C VAL A 62 -4.30 -8.67 6.12
N LEU A 63 -5.25 -8.73 5.18
CA LEU A 63 -6.23 -9.81 5.11
C LEU A 63 -5.55 -11.18 4.87
N LEU A 64 -4.65 -11.24 3.91
CA LEU A 64 -3.89 -12.45 3.61
C LEU A 64 -2.99 -12.87 4.78
N SER A 65 -2.31 -11.92 5.40
CA SER A 65 -1.46 -12.17 6.57
C SER A 65 -2.28 -12.68 7.75
N TYR A 66 -3.43 -12.07 8.01
CA TYR A 66 -4.34 -12.51 9.06
C TYR A 66 -4.87 -13.94 8.83
N ALA A 67 -5.29 -14.23 7.60
CA ALA A 67 -5.71 -15.58 7.23
C ALA A 67 -4.55 -16.59 7.36
N GLY A 68 -3.35 -16.21 6.95
CA GLY A 68 -2.15 -17.01 7.09
C GLY A 68 -1.81 -17.34 8.55
N LEU A 69 -1.87 -16.34 9.43
CA LEU A 69 -1.65 -16.54 10.88
C LEU A 69 -2.70 -17.45 11.49
N ASN A 70 -3.97 -17.26 11.16
CA ASN A 70 -5.06 -18.10 11.70
C ASN A 70 -5.02 -19.55 11.18
N SER A 71 -4.30 -19.82 10.10
CA SER A 71 -4.11 -21.19 9.60
C SER A 71 -3.06 -22.01 10.37
N ILE A 72 -2.29 -21.35 11.25
CA ILE A 72 -1.27 -22.01 12.06
C ILE A 72 -1.96 -22.77 13.20
N GLN A 73 -1.68 -24.07 13.30
CA GLN A 73 -2.29 -24.90 14.32
C GLN A 73 -1.83 -24.45 15.73
N PRO A 74 -2.76 -24.40 16.72
CA PRO A 74 -2.44 -24.00 18.10
C PRO A 74 -1.33 -24.81 18.76
N ALA A 75 -1.15 -26.07 18.35
CA ALA A 75 -0.10 -26.96 18.86
C ALA A 75 1.31 -26.38 18.72
N TYR A 76 1.58 -25.59 17.67
CA TYR A 76 2.89 -24.95 17.50
C TYR A 76 3.13 -23.86 18.54
N TYR A 77 2.09 -23.12 18.93
CA TYR A 77 2.19 -22.10 19.96
C TYR A 77 2.34 -22.71 21.35
N GLN A 78 1.60 -23.79 21.60
CA GLN A 78 1.71 -24.54 22.89
C GLN A 78 3.11 -25.14 23.06
N ALA A 79 3.69 -25.73 21.98
CA ALA A 79 5.06 -26.23 22.04
C ALA A 79 6.07 -25.09 22.29
N ALA A 80 5.93 -23.95 21.63
CA ALA A 80 6.78 -22.79 21.85
C ALA A 80 6.69 -22.25 23.29
N GLU A 81 5.50 -22.29 23.90
CA GLU A 81 5.29 -21.88 25.27
C GLU A 81 5.95 -22.83 26.25
N ILE A 82 5.87 -24.15 26.03
CA ILE A 82 6.56 -25.17 26.82
C ILE A 82 8.07 -24.99 26.73
N ASP A 83 8.60 -24.69 25.54
CA ASP A 83 10.03 -24.45 25.31
C ASP A 83 10.51 -23.09 25.85
N GLY A 84 9.61 -22.26 26.40
CA GLY A 84 9.94 -20.92 26.91
C GLY A 84 10.35 -19.93 25.82
N ALA A 85 9.90 -20.14 24.60
CA ALA A 85 10.24 -19.26 23.46
C ALA A 85 9.68 -17.84 23.64
N SER A 86 10.51 -16.84 23.36
CA SER A 86 10.05 -15.45 23.33
C SER A 86 9.10 -15.19 22.16
N ARG A 87 8.27 -14.13 22.25
CA ARG A 87 7.38 -13.71 21.14
C ARG A 87 8.13 -13.50 19.83
N TRP A 88 9.34 -12.93 19.90
CA TRP A 88 10.19 -12.74 18.72
C TRP A 88 10.68 -14.07 18.14
N ALA A 89 11.04 -15.04 18.98
CA ALA A 89 11.42 -16.38 18.54
C ALA A 89 10.23 -17.09 17.86
N THR A 90 9.04 -17.04 18.47
CA THR A 90 7.80 -17.59 17.89
C THR A 90 7.50 -16.95 16.52
N PHE A 91 7.57 -15.63 16.41
CA PHE A 91 7.39 -14.94 15.13
C PHE A 91 8.42 -15.40 14.09
N ARG A 92 9.70 -15.41 14.43
CA ARG A 92 10.80 -15.67 13.50
C ARG A 92 10.86 -17.12 13.03
N TYR A 93 10.58 -18.08 13.94
CA TYR A 93 10.80 -19.50 13.69
C TYR A 93 9.51 -20.29 13.42
N ILE A 94 8.35 -19.79 13.80
CA ILE A 94 7.05 -20.45 13.56
C ILE A 94 6.20 -19.67 12.57
N GLU A 95 5.84 -18.41 12.90
CA GLU A 95 4.88 -17.64 12.10
C GLU A 95 5.43 -17.31 10.73
N LEU A 96 6.59 -16.69 10.64
CA LEU A 96 7.17 -16.23 9.39
C LEU A 96 7.43 -17.39 8.38
N PRO A 97 8.00 -18.54 8.77
CA PRO A 97 8.13 -19.69 7.87
C PRO A 97 6.80 -20.27 7.41
N LYS A 98 5.80 -20.35 8.30
CA LYS A 98 4.46 -20.86 7.95
C LYS A 98 3.72 -19.90 7.01
N MET A 99 3.88 -18.60 7.17
CA MET A 99 3.30 -17.57 6.33
C MET A 99 3.99 -17.42 4.97
N LYS A 100 5.17 -18.00 4.77
CA LYS A 100 5.97 -17.83 3.55
C LYS A 100 5.16 -18.00 2.26
N LYS A 101 4.30 -19.02 2.18
CA LYS A 101 3.46 -19.29 0.99
C LYS A 101 2.47 -18.15 0.73
N VAL A 102 1.83 -17.64 1.78
CA VAL A 102 0.83 -16.56 1.68
C VAL A 102 1.51 -15.25 1.31
N LEU A 103 2.64 -14.95 1.94
CA LEU A 103 3.43 -13.75 1.62
C LEU A 103 3.98 -13.80 0.20
N THR A 104 4.46 -14.95 -0.26
CA THR A 104 4.90 -15.12 -1.66
C THR A 104 3.75 -14.86 -2.62
N LEU A 105 2.55 -15.37 -2.34
CA LEU A 105 1.37 -15.10 -3.16
C LEU A 105 1.03 -13.60 -3.18
N ALA A 106 1.05 -12.93 -2.04
CA ALA A 106 0.81 -11.49 -1.97
C ALA A 106 1.82 -10.68 -2.80
N ILE A 107 3.11 -11.06 -2.74
CA ILE A 107 4.17 -10.43 -3.53
C ILE A 107 3.96 -10.66 -5.02
N LEU A 108 3.62 -11.89 -5.44
CA LEU A 108 3.38 -12.22 -6.84
C LEU A 108 2.16 -11.46 -7.40
N LEU A 109 1.06 -11.43 -6.65
CA LEU A 109 -0.13 -10.65 -7.04
C LEU A 109 0.21 -9.17 -7.22
N ARG A 110 0.95 -8.61 -6.27
CA ARG A 110 1.37 -7.21 -6.34
C ARG A 110 2.34 -6.94 -7.50
N PHE A 111 3.24 -7.87 -7.75
CA PHE A 111 4.17 -7.78 -8.87
C PHE A 111 3.42 -7.79 -10.21
N MET A 112 2.46 -8.69 -10.39
CA MET A 112 1.63 -8.74 -11.60
C MET A 112 0.81 -7.45 -11.78
N ASP A 113 0.20 -6.95 -10.70
CA ASP A 113 -0.59 -5.71 -10.72
C ASP A 113 0.28 -4.48 -11.08
N SER A 114 1.54 -4.46 -10.68
CA SER A 114 2.47 -3.35 -10.98
C SER A 114 2.63 -3.05 -12.48
N PHE A 115 2.38 -4.05 -13.34
CA PHE A 115 2.42 -3.85 -14.80
C PHE A 115 1.10 -3.31 -15.37
N MET A 116 0.02 -3.29 -14.58
CA MET A 116 -1.31 -2.88 -15.00
C MET A 116 -1.75 -1.55 -14.37
N ILE A 117 -0.83 -0.83 -13.74
CA ILE A 117 -1.12 0.46 -13.12
C ILE A 117 -1.46 1.48 -14.22
N TYR A 118 -2.72 1.88 -14.28
CA TYR A 118 -3.23 2.87 -15.24
C TYR A 118 -4.19 3.84 -14.56
N THR A 119 -5.25 3.31 -13.98
CA THR A 119 -6.38 4.10 -13.48
C THR A 119 -5.97 5.01 -12.31
N GLU A 120 -5.13 4.52 -11.42
CA GLU A 120 -4.72 5.18 -10.19
C GLU A 120 -4.02 6.52 -10.43
N PRO A 121 -2.88 6.53 -11.16
CA PRO A 121 -2.18 7.79 -11.44
C PRO A 121 -2.97 8.67 -12.40
N PHE A 122 -3.73 8.08 -13.34
CA PHE A 122 -4.53 8.83 -14.29
C PHE A 122 -5.65 9.62 -13.60
N VAL A 123 -6.39 9.00 -12.67
CA VAL A 123 -7.46 9.68 -11.92
C VAL A 123 -6.90 10.69 -10.92
N LEU A 124 -5.74 10.42 -10.34
CA LEU A 124 -5.11 11.32 -9.38
C LEU A 124 -4.54 12.58 -10.04
N THR A 125 -3.78 12.44 -11.14
CA THR A 125 -2.98 13.51 -11.73
C THR A 125 -3.24 13.76 -13.21
N GLY A 126 -4.00 12.90 -13.92
CA GLY A 126 -4.16 12.95 -15.37
C GLY A 126 -2.87 12.71 -16.15
N GLY A 127 -1.87 12.06 -15.52
CA GLY A 127 -0.52 11.86 -16.07
C GLY A 127 0.47 12.99 -15.76
N GLY A 128 0.01 14.08 -15.10
CA GLY A 128 0.83 15.28 -14.80
C GLY A 128 1.59 15.20 -13.46
N PRO A 129 2.40 16.23 -13.15
CA PRO A 129 2.71 17.40 -13.95
C PRO A 129 3.62 17.05 -15.15
N GLY A 130 3.32 17.60 -16.32
CA GLY A 130 3.94 17.16 -17.58
C GLY A 130 3.62 15.70 -17.88
N ASN A 131 4.62 14.86 -18.13
CA ASN A 131 4.51 13.39 -18.27
C ASN A 131 5.16 12.65 -17.11
N ALA A 132 5.33 13.28 -15.97
CA ALA A 132 6.09 12.70 -14.84
C ALA A 132 5.40 11.50 -14.18
N ALA A 133 4.06 11.46 -14.21
CA ALA A 133 3.26 10.34 -13.73
C ALA A 133 2.67 9.49 -14.87
N ALA A 134 3.25 9.58 -16.08
CA ALA A 134 2.91 8.70 -17.19
C ALA A 134 3.61 7.35 -16.99
N PHE A 135 2.83 6.33 -16.70
CA PHE A 135 3.31 4.95 -16.67
C PHE A 135 3.25 4.35 -18.07
N LEU A 136 4.01 3.28 -18.31
CA LEU A 136 4.04 2.58 -19.59
C LEU A 136 2.64 2.22 -20.12
N SER A 137 1.70 1.94 -19.22
CA SER A 137 0.31 1.63 -19.53
C SER A 137 -0.52 2.84 -19.98
N ILE A 138 -0.03 4.07 -19.80
CA ILE A 138 -0.67 5.31 -20.26
C ILE A 138 -0.20 5.67 -21.68
N ASP A 139 1.01 5.29 -22.03
CA ASP A 139 1.63 5.61 -23.32
C ASP A 139 1.28 4.58 -24.43
N LEU A 140 0.66 3.45 -24.08
CA LEU A 140 0.22 2.41 -25.01
C LEU A 140 -1.24 2.58 -25.38
#